data_d324a23e27274b8870313159ff66d1fd
#
_entry.id   d324a23e27274b8870313159ff66d1fd
#
_cell.length_a   1.000
_cell.length_b   1.000
_cell.length_c   1.000
_cell.angle_alpha   90.00
_cell.angle_beta   90.00
_cell.angle_gamma   90.00
#
_symmetry.space_group_name_H-M   'P 1'
#
loop_
_entity.id
_entity.type
_entity.pdbx_description
1 polymer ?
#
loop_
_entity_poly.entity_id
_entity_poly.type
_entity_poly.pdbx_seq_one_letter_code
_entity_poly.pdbx_strand_id
1 'polypeptide(L)'
;MKKQIMLGGLLLLLGSCTPQNKANDPNAIDIAVSLEHLTELKTSQLGKQIRYIPLETTDSSLIGNSYSIKLSKDHIFVSTNGRCLSFNKQTGKYLGSIGHKGEDPQGYSNANCFIHPHTNNLYFYRQPDKLVKYDTKGNYLGQVHLPQKISPSLYFTFSDSLILAHYGEGIGQPQASALLYFN
;
A
#
# COMPACT_ATOMS: atom_id res chain seq x y z
N MET A 1 -81.42 -21.78 -11.38
CA MET A 1 -80.38 -21.14 -10.60
C MET A 1 -79.04 -21.81 -10.90
N LYS A 2 -78.20 -21.22 -11.75
CA LYS A 2 -76.89 -21.77 -12.17
C LYS A 2 -75.82 -21.07 -11.36
N LYS A 3 -75.11 -21.82 -10.54
CA LYS A 3 -73.90 -21.34 -9.86
C LYS A 3 -72.72 -21.41 -10.84
N GLN A 4 -72.18 -20.28 -11.23
CA GLN A 4 -70.92 -20.20 -11.92
C GLN A 4 -69.76 -20.30 -10.91
N ILE A 5 -68.93 -21.31 -11.05
CA ILE A 5 -67.69 -21.46 -10.31
C ILE A 5 -66.64 -20.68 -11.09
N MET A 6 -66.19 -19.59 -10.53
CA MET A 6 -65.10 -18.75 -11.04
C MET A 6 -63.77 -19.43 -10.67
N LEU A 7 -63.12 -20.07 -11.64
CA LEU A 7 -61.82 -20.67 -11.47
C LEU A 7 -60.77 -19.61 -11.61
N GLY A 8 -60.31 -19.08 -10.46
CA GLY A 8 -59.21 -18.11 -10.43
C GLY A 8 -57.87 -18.78 -10.72
N GLY A 9 -57.34 -18.50 -11.90
CA GLY A 9 -55.99 -18.95 -12.27
C GLY A 9 -54.92 -18.23 -11.46
N LEU A 10 -54.27 -18.97 -10.55
CA LEU A 10 -53.08 -18.55 -9.86
C LEU A 10 -51.88 -18.55 -10.82
N LEU A 11 -51.57 -17.39 -11.38
CA LEU A 11 -50.39 -17.20 -12.25
C LEU A 11 -49.14 -17.21 -11.36
N LEU A 12 -48.46 -18.34 -11.31
CA LEU A 12 -47.13 -18.46 -10.69
C LEU A 12 -46.11 -17.68 -11.56
N LEU A 13 -45.77 -16.47 -11.17
CA LEU A 13 -44.62 -15.76 -11.69
C LEU A 13 -43.33 -16.45 -11.21
N LEU A 14 -42.86 -17.42 -11.98
CA LEU A 14 -41.51 -17.93 -11.83
C LEU A 14 -40.56 -16.81 -12.25
N GLY A 15 -40.09 -16.07 -11.26
CA GLY A 15 -38.99 -15.13 -11.44
C GLY A 15 -37.76 -15.91 -11.92
N SER A 16 -37.56 -15.90 -13.24
CA SER A 16 -36.33 -16.38 -13.84
C SER A 16 -35.18 -15.50 -13.35
N CYS A 17 -34.38 -16.00 -12.41
CA CYS A 17 -33.05 -15.47 -12.20
C CYS A 17 -32.25 -15.74 -13.47
N THR A 18 -32.24 -14.78 -14.38
CA THR A 18 -31.26 -14.76 -15.47
C THR A 18 -29.90 -14.67 -14.82
N PRO A 19 -28.97 -15.60 -15.10
CA PRO A 19 -27.59 -15.44 -14.66
C PRO A 19 -27.10 -14.13 -15.29
N GLN A 20 -26.70 -13.20 -14.44
CA GLN A 20 -26.12 -11.95 -14.88
C GLN A 20 -24.87 -12.29 -15.66
N ASN A 21 -24.92 -12.19 -16.98
CA ASN A 21 -23.74 -12.29 -17.83
C ASN A 21 -22.74 -11.30 -17.27
N LYS A 22 -21.67 -11.81 -16.67
CA LYS A 22 -20.51 -11.00 -16.31
C LYS A 22 -20.12 -10.27 -17.58
N ALA A 23 -20.34 -8.96 -17.61
CA ALA A 23 -19.83 -8.15 -18.69
C ALA A 23 -18.36 -8.53 -18.86
N ASN A 24 -17.95 -8.92 -20.06
CA ASN A 24 -16.56 -9.19 -20.39
C ASN A 24 -15.82 -7.84 -20.31
N ASP A 25 -15.41 -7.46 -19.12
CA ASP A 25 -14.46 -6.38 -18.95
C ASP A 25 -13.12 -6.88 -19.50
N PRO A 26 -12.60 -6.31 -20.59
CA PRO A 26 -11.35 -6.74 -21.19
C PRO A 26 -10.16 -6.62 -20.23
N ASN A 27 -10.31 -5.87 -19.13
CA ASN A 27 -9.31 -5.70 -18.09
C ASN A 27 -9.54 -6.62 -16.87
N ALA A 28 -10.64 -7.38 -16.84
CA ALA A 28 -10.91 -8.31 -15.76
C ALA A 28 -10.07 -9.59 -15.94
N ILE A 29 -9.32 -9.95 -14.92
CA ILE A 29 -8.60 -11.23 -14.88
C ILE A 29 -9.55 -12.29 -14.29
N ASP A 30 -9.92 -13.29 -15.08
CA ASP A 30 -10.64 -14.45 -14.57
C ASP A 30 -9.65 -15.40 -13.88
N ILE A 31 -9.65 -15.36 -12.55
CA ILE A 31 -8.75 -16.17 -11.73
C ILE A 31 -9.04 -17.66 -11.90
N ALA A 32 -10.31 -18.06 -12.03
CA ALA A 32 -10.68 -19.48 -12.14
C ALA A 32 -10.13 -20.08 -13.45
N VAL A 33 -10.34 -19.40 -14.57
CA VAL A 33 -9.79 -19.81 -15.87
C VAL A 33 -8.26 -19.76 -15.87
N SER A 34 -7.66 -18.74 -15.21
CA SER A 34 -6.21 -18.63 -15.14
C SER A 34 -5.56 -19.77 -14.35
N LEU A 35 -6.24 -20.31 -13.34
CA LEU A 35 -5.75 -21.45 -12.55
C LEU A 35 -5.77 -22.78 -13.32
N GLU A 36 -6.60 -22.91 -14.36
CA GLU A 36 -6.61 -24.08 -15.24
C GLU A 36 -5.41 -24.12 -16.19
N HIS A 37 -4.75 -22.98 -16.39
CA HIS A 37 -3.63 -22.81 -17.32
C HIS A 37 -2.34 -22.38 -16.63
N LEU A 38 -2.05 -22.98 -15.47
CA LEU A 38 -0.81 -22.69 -14.73
C LEU A 38 0.40 -23.11 -15.58
N THR A 39 1.29 -22.16 -15.80
CA THR A 39 2.58 -22.40 -16.45
C THR A 39 3.70 -22.18 -15.47
N GLU A 40 4.75 -22.99 -15.57
CA GLU A 40 5.93 -22.84 -14.76
C GLU A 40 6.68 -21.55 -15.18
N LEU A 41 6.79 -20.60 -14.23
CA LEU A 41 7.46 -19.34 -14.48
C LEU A 41 8.97 -19.50 -14.21
N LYS A 42 9.78 -19.38 -15.24
CA LYS A 42 11.24 -19.41 -15.10
C LYS A 42 11.77 -18.04 -14.66
N THR A 43 12.79 -18.02 -13.80
CA THR A 43 13.43 -16.77 -13.33
C THR A 43 13.90 -15.88 -14.48
N SER A 44 14.32 -16.47 -15.61
CA SER A 44 14.72 -15.74 -16.82
C SER A 44 13.58 -14.96 -17.49
N GLN A 45 12.31 -15.27 -17.19
CA GLN A 45 11.14 -14.53 -17.68
C GLN A 45 10.83 -13.30 -16.82
N LEU A 46 11.28 -13.34 -15.54
CA LEU A 46 11.12 -12.23 -14.60
C LEU A 46 12.22 -11.18 -14.74
N GLY A 47 13.42 -11.58 -15.16
CA GLY A 47 14.53 -10.65 -15.29
C GLY A 47 15.72 -11.26 -16.05
N LYS A 48 16.50 -10.37 -16.66
CA LYS A 48 17.69 -10.77 -17.44
C LYS A 48 18.96 -10.88 -16.60
N GLN A 49 18.94 -10.32 -15.39
CA GLN A 49 20.12 -10.25 -14.52
C GLN A 49 19.70 -10.22 -13.04
N ILE A 50 20.45 -10.94 -12.22
CA ILE A 50 20.39 -10.86 -10.75
C ILE A 50 21.61 -10.05 -10.31
N ARG A 51 21.37 -9.06 -9.44
CA ARG A 51 22.43 -8.25 -8.84
C ARG A 51 22.35 -8.34 -7.33
N TYR A 52 23.49 -8.63 -6.71
CA TYR A 52 23.67 -8.60 -5.27
C TYR A 52 24.28 -7.27 -4.86
N ILE A 53 23.67 -6.60 -3.90
CA ILE A 53 24.14 -5.32 -3.35
C ILE A 53 24.39 -5.54 -1.86
N PRO A 54 25.65 -5.75 -1.44
CA PRO A 54 25.97 -5.84 -0.02
C PRO A 54 25.76 -4.48 0.62
N LEU A 55 24.99 -4.43 1.71
CA LEU A 55 24.78 -3.20 2.48
C LEU A 55 25.95 -3.02 3.45
N GLU A 56 26.44 -1.78 3.51
CA GLU A 56 27.51 -1.41 4.44
C GLU A 56 27.05 -1.61 5.89
N THR A 57 27.85 -2.36 6.64
CA THR A 57 27.58 -2.69 8.04
C THR A 57 28.53 -1.93 8.96
N THR A 58 27.99 -1.02 9.74
CA THR A 58 28.67 -0.23 10.77
C THR A 58 27.79 -0.22 12.03
N ASP A 59 28.29 0.26 13.14
CA ASP A 59 27.50 0.42 14.39
C ASP A 59 26.24 1.27 14.15
N SER A 60 26.30 2.21 13.22
CA SER A 60 25.17 3.10 12.87
C SER A 60 24.19 2.47 11.87
N SER A 61 24.59 1.43 11.15
CA SER A 61 23.79 0.80 10.07
C SER A 61 23.42 -0.66 10.34
N LEU A 62 23.53 -1.12 11.59
CA LEU A 62 23.11 -2.47 11.98
C LEU A 62 21.63 -2.68 11.72
N ILE A 63 21.32 -3.76 11.00
CA ILE A 63 19.98 -4.21 10.70
C ILE A 63 19.62 -5.34 11.68
N GLY A 64 18.49 -5.20 12.37
CA GLY A 64 17.99 -6.21 13.30
C GLY A 64 17.27 -7.38 12.60
N ASN A 65 16.81 -8.33 13.38
CA ASN A 65 16.10 -9.53 12.87
C ASN A 65 14.75 -9.19 12.22
N SER A 66 14.10 -8.09 12.64
CA SER A 66 12.86 -7.62 12.03
C SER A 66 13.15 -6.37 11.21
N TYR A 67 12.87 -6.45 9.92
CA TYR A 67 13.09 -5.32 9.01
C TYR A 67 12.09 -5.33 7.85
N SER A 68 11.92 -4.17 7.24
CA SER A 68 11.25 -4.02 5.95
C SER A 68 12.11 -3.20 5.00
N ILE A 69 12.07 -3.55 3.71
CA ILE A 69 12.88 -2.89 2.68
C ILE A 69 11.95 -2.17 1.71
N LYS A 70 12.31 -0.92 1.40
CA LYS A 70 11.66 -0.13 0.35
C LYS A 70 12.71 0.46 -0.58
N LEU A 71 12.36 0.54 -1.85
CA LEU A 71 13.26 1.01 -2.90
C LEU A 71 12.72 2.30 -3.50
N SER A 72 13.62 3.24 -3.73
CA SER A 72 13.38 4.38 -4.63
C SER A 72 14.29 4.28 -5.86
N LYS A 73 14.35 5.35 -6.64
CA LYS A 73 15.23 5.40 -7.81
C LYS A 73 16.69 5.11 -7.44
N ASP A 74 17.21 5.78 -6.42
CA ASP A 74 18.65 5.79 -6.10
C ASP A 74 18.98 5.28 -4.68
N HIS A 75 17.94 4.94 -3.87
CA HIS A 75 18.12 4.54 -2.48
C HIS A 75 17.46 3.19 -2.16
N ILE A 76 18.05 2.51 -1.19
CA ILE A 76 17.46 1.39 -0.45
C ILE A 76 17.15 1.93 0.95
N PHE A 77 15.90 1.85 1.39
CA PHE A 77 15.50 2.20 2.74
C PHE A 77 15.19 0.93 3.53
N VAL A 78 15.79 0.81 4.70
CA VAL A 78 15.60 -0.33 5.60
C VAL A 78 15.03 0.17 6.92
N SER A 79 13.77 -0.16 7.17
CA SER A 79 13.14 0.11 8.47
C SER A 79 13.44 -1.04 9.41
N THR A 80 14.15 -0.75 10.50
CA THR A 80 14.57 -1.74 11.50
C THR A 80 14.77 -1.08 12.87
N ASN A 81 14.43 -1.76 13.95
CA ASN A 81 14.66 -1.30 15.32
C ASN A 81 14.18 0.15 15.59
N GLY A 82 13.05 0.54 14.98
CA GLY A 82 12.50 1.90 15.10
C GLY A 82 13.25 2.97 14.31
N ARG A 83 14.23 2.61 13.48
CA ARG A 83 14.98 3.51 12.59
C ARG A 83 14.69 3.22 11.13
N CYS A 84 14.76 4.23 10.28
CA CYS A 84 14.76 4.10 8.82
C CYS A 84 16.16 4.42 8.31
N LEU A 85 16.90 3.40 7.91
CA LEU A 85 18.27 3.51 7.38
C LEU A 85 18.21 3.72 5.87
N SER A 86 19.06 4.61 5.36
CA SER A 86 19.18 4.89 3.92
C SER A 86 20.53 4.40 3.39
N PHE A 87 20.49 3.68 2.26
CA PHE A 87 21.68 3.19 1.57
C PHE A 87 21.63 3.59 0.10
N ASN A 88 22.79 3.79 -0.49
CA ASN A 88 22.94 4.00 -1.92
C ASN A 88 22.61 2.70 -2.67
N LYS A 89 21.67 2.75 -3.61
CA LYS A 89 21.19 1.57 -4.34
C LYS A 89 22.20 0.98 -5.29
N GLN A 90 23.23 1.75 -5.70
CA GLN A 90 24.25 1.26 -6.60
C GLN A 90 25.41 0.57 -5.86
N THR A 91 25.78 1.11 -4.72
CA THR A 91 26.98 0.69 -3.99
C THR A 91 26.70 -0.03 -2.68
N GLY A 92 25.48 0.06 -2.14
CA GLY A 92 25.13 -0.42 -0.80
C GLY A 92 25.70 0.43 0.33
N LYS A 93 26.37 1.56 0.03
CA LYS A 93 26.96 2.43 1.04
C LYS A 93 25.90 3.08 1.91
N TYR A 94 26.12 3.09 3.23
CA TYR A 94 25.24 3.76 4.18
C TYR A 94 25.30 5.27 4.00
N LEU A 95 24.13 5.90 3.95
CA LEU A 95 23.97 7.34 3.73
C LEU A 95 23.47 8.10 4.98
N GLY A 96 22.93 7.38 5.97
CA GLY A 96 22.38 7.97 7.18
C GLY A 96 21.01 7.42 7.54
N SER A 97 20.44 7.91 8.62
CA SER A 97 19.05 7.63 9.03
C SER A 97 18.12 8.73 8.54
N ILE A 98 16.90 8.35 8.17
CA ILE A 98 15.85 9.29 7.78
C ILE A 98 14.99 9.59 9.01
N GLY A 99 15.09 10.82 9.52
CA GLY A 99 14.36 11.22 10.72
C GLY A 99 14.70 10.36 11.94
N HIS A 100 13.81 10.34 12.92
CA HIS A 100 13.96 9.55 14.13
C HIS A 100 12.61 9.17 14.73
N LYS A 101 12.59 8.10 15.51
CA LYS A 101 11.44 7.74 16.33
C LYS A 101 11.43 8.63 17.58
N GLY A 102 10.32 9.34 17.82
CA GLY A 102 10.19 10.25 18.97
C GLY A 102 8.83 10.92 19.07
N GLU A 103 8.62 11.58 20.23
CA GLU A 103 7.38 12.32 20.53
C GLU A 103 7.47 13.81 20.13
N ASP A 104 8.65 14.29 19.74
CA ASP A 104 8.85 15.67 19.29
C ASP A 104 8.14 15.93 17.95
N PRO A 105 7.92 17.20 17.55
CA PRO A 105 7.15 17.54 16.36
C PRO A 105 7.65 16.93 15.03
N GLN A 106 8.92 16.57 14.97
CA GLN A 106 9.53 15.96 13.79
C GLN A 106 9.64 14.43 13.90
N GLY A 107 9.50 13.86 15.10
CA GLY A 107 9.57 12.42 15.32
C GLY A 107 8.41 11.65 14.69
N TYR A 108 8.65 10.39 14.37
CA TYR A 108 7.61 9.44 13.92
C TYR A 108 7.40 8.34 14.96
N SER A 109 6.22 7.75 14.97
CA SER A 109 5.89 6.63 15.87
C SER A 109 6.35 5.29 15.32
N ASN A 110 6.41 5.18 13.98
CA ASN A 110 6.79 3.95 13.28
C ASN A 110 7.76 4.28 12.13
N ALA A 111 8.85 3.53 12.04
CA ALA A 111 9.87 3.70 11.01
C ALA A 111 9.47 3.17 9.63
N ASN A 112 8.34 2.45 9.50
CA ASN A 112 7.81 2.08 8.19
C ASN A 112 7.30 3.32 7.46
N CYS A 113 7.90 3.62 6.32
CA CYS A 113 7.55 4.78 5.53
C CYS A 113 6.75 4.41 4.29
N PHE A 114 6.00 5.36 3.77
CA PHE A 114 5.57 5.40 2.38
C PHE A 114 6.56 6.26 1.59
N ILE A 115 6.95 5.81 0.40
CA ILE A 115 7.82 6.58 -0.50
C ILE A 115 6.98 7.06 -1.67
N HIS A 116 6.95 8.38 -1.87
CA HIS A 116 6.26 8.97 -3.00
C HIS A 116 7.03 8.67 -4.30
N PRO A 117 6.42 8.03 -5.31
CA PRO A 117 7.16 7.52 -6.48
C PRO A 117 7.79 8.61 -7.35
N HIS A 118 7.21 9.81 -7.41
CA HIS A 118 7.71 10.89 -8.24
C HIS A 118 8.72 11.78 -7.50
N THR A 119 8.40 12.18 -6.27
CA THR A 119 9.25 13.10 -5.50
C THR A 119 10.34 12.39 -4.70
N ASN A 120 10.22 11.06 -4.50
CA ASN A 120 11.03 10.25 -3.60
C ASN A 120 10.97 10.70 -2.12
N ASN A 121 10.06 11.58 -1.75
CA ASN A 121 9.87 11.96 -0.35
C ASN A 121 9.32 10.78 0.46
N LEU A 122 9.74 10.71 1.71
CA LEU A 122 9.33 9.67 2.66
C LEU A 122 8.29 10.24 3.62
N TYR A 123 7.25 9.47 3.84
CA TYR A 123 6.17 9.82 4.76
C TYR A 123 6.07 8.76 5.85
N PHE A 124 6.14 9.18 7.10
CA PHE A 124 6.09 8.32 8.27
C PHE A 124 4.87 8.64 9.11
N TYR A 125 4.23 7.61 9.63
CA TYR A 125 3.12 7.80 10.56
C TYR A 125 3.60 8.29 11.91
N ARG A 126 2.94 9.34 12.41
CA ARG A 126 3.09 9.89 13.74
C ARG A 126 1.73 9.91 14.42
N GLN A 127 1.64 9.22 15.55
CA GLN A 127 0.42 9.21 16.34
C GLN A 127 0.07 10.63 16.84
N PRO A 128 -1.25 10.91 17.00
CA PRO A 128 -2.36 10.00 16.67
C PRO A 128 -2.81 10.06 15.22
N ASP A 129 -2.52 11.12 14.47
CA ASP A 129 -3.21 11.46 13.24
C ASP A 129 -2.35 12.26 12.25
N LYS A 130 -1.05 12.01 12.19
CA LYS A 130 -0.16 12.77 11.30
C LYS A 130 0.70 11.88 10.42
N LEU A 131 1.06 12.41 9.26
CA LEU A 131 2.21 11.96 8.49
C LEU A 131 3.28 13.05 8.54
N VAL A 132 4.48 12.67 8.94
CA VAL A 132 5.67 13.53 8.86
C VAL A 132 6.42 13.22 7.57
N LYS A 133 6.87 14.27 6.88
CA LYS A 133 7.49 14.21 5.55
C LYS A 133 8.98 14.53 5.65
N TYR A 134 9.78 13.72 4.97
CA TYR A 134 11.22 13.90 4.87
C TYR A 134 11.69 13.76 3.43
N ASP A 135 12.81 14.40 3.10
CA ASP A 135 13.53 14.10 1.86
C ASP A 135 14.43 12.87 2.01
N THR A 136 15.07 12.45 0.93
CA THR A 136 15.98 11.30 0.91
C THR A 136 17.28 11.52 1.68
N LYS A 137 17.57 12.75 2.10
CA LYS A 137 18.74 13.12 2.91
C LYS A 137 18.41 13.17 4.41
N GLY A 138 17.12 12.99 4.77
CA GLY A 138 16.66 13.04 6.16
C GLY A 138 16.27 14.45 6.64
N ASN A 139 16.17 15.44 5.75
CA ASN A 139 15.66 16.77 6.12
C ASN A 139 14.15 16.71 6.29
N TYR A 140 13.66 17.25 7.40
CA TYR A 140 12.24 17.40 7.67
C TYR A 140 11.62 18.45 6.73
N LEU A 141 10.53 18.07 6.03
CA LEU A 141 9.85 18.92 5.07
C LEU A 141 8.45 19.36 5.52
N GLY A 142 7.98 18.88 6.66
CA GLY A 142 6.67 19.24 7.17
C GLY A 142 5.83 18.04 7.58
N GLN A 143 4.56 18.30 7.86
CA GLN A 143 3.61 17.26 8.26
C GLN A 143 2.23 17.56 7.69
N VAL A 144 1.39 16.51 7.59
CA VAL A 144 -0.02 16.61 7.21
C VAL A 144 -0.87 15.89 8.24
N HIS A 145 -2.06 16.41 8.51
CA HIS A 145 -3.04 15.76 9.37
C HIS A 145 -3.81 14.69 8.59
N LEU A 146 -3.97 13.55 9.22
CA LEU A 146 -4.83 12.49 8.75
C LEU A 146 -6.25 12.69 9.28
N PRO A 147 -7.29 12.36 8.50
CA PRO A 147 -8.68 12.48 8.97
C PRO A 147 -9.06 11.43 10.02
N GLN A 148 -8.23 10.40 10.20
CA GLN A 148 -8.43 9.35 11.18
C GLN A 148 -7.20 9.19 12.09
N LYS A 149 -7.45 8.83 13.35
CA LYS A 149 -6.39 8.60 14.36
C LYS A 149 -5.77 7.21 14.28
N ILE A 150 -5.66 6.68 13.08
CA ILE A 150 -5.03 5.38 12.81
C ILE A 150 -4.06 5.50 11.64
N SER A 151 -3.08 4.62 11.60
CA SER A 151 -2.16 4.56 10.46
C SER A 151 -2.87 4.01 9.23
N PRO A 152 -2.80 4.68 8.08
CA PRO A 152 -3.23 4.07 6.82
C PRO A 152 -2.45 2.79 6.52
N SER A 153 -3.13 1.81 5.94
CA SER A 153 -2.52 0.53 5.55
C SER A 153 -1.90 0.58 4.16
N LEU A 154 -2.50 1.37 3.25
CA LEU A 154 -2.04 1.53 1.88
C LEU A 154 -2.08 3.00 1.47
N TYR A 155 -1.20 3.35 0.53
CA TYR A 155 -1.13 4.67 -0.07
C TYR A 155 -1.07 4.53 -1.60
N PHE A 156 -1.86 5.35 -2.29
CA PHE A 156 -1.86 5.45 -3.75
C PHE A 156 -1.60 6.91 -4.15
N THR A 157 -0.66 7.15 -5.03
CA THR A 157 -0.35 8.49 -5.51
C THR A 157 -1.11 8.80 -6.80
N PHE A 158 -1.72 9.98 -6.85
CA PHE A 158 -2.35 10.51 -8.06
C PHE A 158 -1.52 11.61 -8.70
N SER A 159 -0.82 12.41 -7.88
CA SER A 159 0.09 13.48 -8.34
C SER A 159 1.13 13.75 -7.26
N ASP A 160 2.03 14.70 -7.51
CA ASP A 160 3.08 15.07 -6.55
C ASP A 160 2.53 15.60 -5.22
N SER A 161 1.30 16.09 -5.21
CA SER A 161 0.64 16.68 -4.05
C SER A 161 -0.64 15.93 -3.60
N LEU A 162 -1.07 14.89 -4.31
CA LEU A 162 -2.31 14.19 -4.00
C LEU A 162 -2.08 12.70 -3.77
N ILE A 163 -2.35 12.25 -2.56
CA ILE A 163 -2.22 10.86 -2.14
C ILE A 163 -3.57 10.38 -1.60
N LEU A 164 -4.01 9.20 -2.02
CA LEU A 164 -5.09 8.47 -1.39
C LEU A 164 -4.50 7.61 -0.26
N ALA A 165 -4.93 7.85 0.96
CA ALA A 165 -4.68 7.00 2.11
C ALA A 165 -5.86 6.05 2.31
N HIS A 166 -5.60 4.76 2.24
CA HIS A 166 -6.59 3.72 2.52
C HIS A 166 -6.36 3.15 3.92
N TYR A 167 -7.39 3.16 4.72
CA TYR A 167 -7.40 2.58 6.06
C TYR A 167 -7.99 1.19 5.93
N GLY A 168 -7.10 0.21 5.72
CA GLY A 168 -7.46 -1.19 5.66
C GLY A 168 -7.69 -1.73 7.06
N GLU A 169 -8.53 -2.72 7.17
CA GLU A 169 -9.13 -3.07 8.42
C GLU A 169 -9.17 -4.53 8.70
N GLY A 170 -9.14 -4.82 9.98
CA GLY A 170 -9.47 -6.13 10.48
C GLY A 170 -10.91 -6.52 10.09
N ILE A 171 -11.20 -7.80 10.11
CA ILE A 171 -12.53 -8.36 9.80
C ILE A 171 -13.58 -7.64 10.66
N GLY A 172 -14.57 -6.99 10.01
CA GLY A 172 -15.72 -6.37 10.66
C GLY A 172 -15.65 -4.86 10.93
N GLN A 173 -14.59 -4.18 10.48
CA GLN A 173 -14.47 -2.72 10.59
C GLN A 173 -14.85 -2.03 9.25
N PRO A 174 -15.44 -0.82 9.24
CA PRO A 174 -15.76 -0.14 7.99
C PRO A 174 -14.50 0.30 7.27
N GLN A 175 -14.34 -0.05 6.01
CA GLN A 175 -13.24 0.43 5.18
C GLN A 175 -13.42 1.91 4.90
N ALA A 176 -12.33 2.66 5.04
CA ALA A 176 -12.32 4.08 4.76
C ALA A 176 -11.13 4.45 3.89
N SER A 177 -11.34 5.48 3.06
CA SER A 177 -10.25 6.07 2.27
C SER A 177 -10.33 7.58 2.38
N ALA A 178 -9.20 8.24 2.37
CA ALA A 178 -9.11 9.68 2.43
C ALA A 178 -8.12 10.22 1.40
N LEU A 179 -8.48 11.32 0.75
CA LEU A 179 -7.56 12.07 -0.08
C LEU A 179 -6.76 13.04 0.80
N LEU A 180 -5.45 12.95 0.71
CA LEU A 180 -4.51 13.80 1.43
C LEU A 180 -3.87 14.76 0.43
N TYR A 181 -3.96 16.04 0.72
CA TYR A 181 -3.35 17.09 -0.07
C TYR A 181 -2.10 17.61 0.62
N PHE A 182 -0.98 17.64 -0.11
CA PHE A 182 0.30 18.16 0.38
C PHE A 182 0.66 19.40 -0.43
N ASN A 183 0.73 20.54 0.24
CA ASN A 183 1.24 21.78 -0.34
C ASN A 183 2.77 21.80 -0.34
#